data_8e73d9643ee6504d587f9fd037892359
#
_entry.id   8e73d9643ee6504d587f9fd037892359
#
_cell.length_a   1.000
_cell.length_b   1.000
_cell.length_c   1.000
_cell.angle_alpha   90.00
_cell.angle_beta   90.00
_cell.angle_gamma   90.00
#
_symmetry.space_group_name_H-M   'P 1'
#
loop_
_entity.id
_entity.type
_entity.pdbx_description
1 polymer ?
#
loop_
_entity_poly.entity_id
_entity_poly.type
_entity_poly.pdbx_seq_one_letter_code
_entity_poly.pdbx_strand_id
1 'polypeptide(L)'
;MPRFYLRALRALARRGLAPAPGETAREFAGRANERLPASEPAVACVTAAYERVRFGALALTRAEAELVDAAVATLEGGDMGSAQPGAR
;
A
#
# COMPACT_ATOMS: atom_id res chain seq x y z
N MET A 1 13.65 -5.17 3.44
CA MET A 1 12.24 -4.73 3.25
C MET A 1 11.49 -5.76 2.44
N PRO A 2 10.27 -6.12 2.86
CA PRO A 2 9.49 -7.08 2.09
C PRO A 2 9.18 -6.57 0.68
N ARG A 3 9.18 -7.49 -0.28
CA ARG A 3 8.95 -7.12 -1.67
C ARG A 3 7.60 -6.46 -1.88
N PHE A 4 6.57 -6.96 -1.21
CA PHE A 4 5.24 -6.38 -1.39
C PHE A 4 5.19 -4.91 -0.97
N TYR A 5 5.90 -4.57 0.10
CA TYR A 5 5.91 -3.20 0.58
C TYR A 5 6.69 -2.30 -0.37
N LEU A 6 7.80 -2.80 -0.89
CA LEU A 6 8.57 -2.05 -1.88
C LEU A 6 7.75 -1.77 -3.13
N ARG A 7 7.00 -2.76 -3.60
CA ARG A 7 6.13 -2.59 -4.75
C ARG A 7 5.06 -1.53 -4.47
N ALA A 8 4.49 -1.56 -3.27
CA ALA A 8 3.48 -0.57 -2.88
C ALA A 8 4.08 0.83 -2.86
N LEU A 9 5.27 0.97 -2.29
CA LEU A 9 5.94 2.27 -2.25
C LEU A 9 6.21 2.80 -3.65
N ARG A 10 6.64 1.93 -4.56
CA ARG A 10 6.88 2.35 -5.94
C ARG A 10 5.60 2.79 -6.63
N ALA A 11 4.51 2.07 -6.39
CA ALA A 11 3.23 2.44 -6.97
C ALA A 11 2.77 3.81 -6.47
N LEU A 12 2.93 4.07 -5.17
CA LEU A 12 2.54 5.36 -4.60
C LEU A 12 3.46 6.47 -5.07
N ALA A 13 4.74 6.16 -5.27
CA ALA A 13 5.69 7.16 -5.78
C ALA A 13 5.29 7.67 -7.16
N ARG A 14 4.71 6.79 -7.98
CA ARG A 14 4.24 7.22 -9.29
C ARG A 14 3.08 8.19 -9.20
N ARG A 15 2.46 8.32 -8.03
CA ARG A 15 1.38 9.27 -7.79
C ARG A 15 1.86 10.47 -6.99
N GLY A 16 3.18 10.61 -6.86
CA GLY A 16 3.75 11.75 -6.15
C GLY A 16 3.83 11.59 -4.66
N LEU A 17 3.67 10.36 -4.15
CA LEU A 17 3.72 10.10 -2.72
C LEU A 17 4.91 9.22 -2.38
N ALA A 18 5.81 9.74 -1.56
CA ALA A 18 6.95 8.98 -1.08
C ALA A 18 7.15 9.26 0.40
N PRO A 19 7.65 8.28 1.17
CA PRO A 19 7.91 8.51 2.59
C PRO A 19 8.98 9.58 2.78
N ALA A 20 8.77 10.40 3.80
CA ALA A 20 9.78 11.39 4.19
C ALA A 20 10.83 10.72 5.06
N PRO A 21 12.04 11.27 5.13
CA PRO A 21 13.04 10.74 6.04
C PRO A 21 12.51 10.72 7.47
N GLY A 22 12.66 9.57 8.13
CA GLY A 22 12.20 9.41 9.51
C GLY A 22 10.70 9.15 9.65
N GLU A 23 9.97 9.16 8.56
CA GLU A 23 8.53 8.90 8.63
C GLU A 23 8.28 7.40 8.77
N THR A 24 7.42 7.03 9.74
CA THR A 24 7.06 5.63 9.91
C THR A 24 6.08 5.20 8.83
N ALA A 25 5.93 3.88 8.67
CA ALA A 25 4.97 3.35 7.70
C ALA A 25 3.55 3.83 8.02
N ARG A 26 3.20 3.87 9.30
CA ARG A 26 1.87 4.29 9.71
C ARG A 26 1.64 5.77 9.46
N GLU A 27 2.64 6.59 9.69
CA GLU A 27 2.54 8.02 9.40
C GLU A 27 2.39 8.26 7.91
N PHE A 28 3.16 7.53 7.11
CA PHE A 28 3.05 7.64 5.67
C PHE A 28 1.67 7.19 5.18
N ALA A 29 1.13 6.11 5.78
CA ALA A 29 -0.20 5.64 5.41
C ALA A 29 -1.26 6.71 5.67
N GLY A 30 -1.15 7.43 6.79
CA GLY A 30 -2.08 8.51 7.09
C GLY A 30 -2.01 9.62 6.05
N ARG A 31 -0.81 9.98 5.65
CA ARG A 31 -0.62 11.01 4.64
C ARG A 31 -1.16 10.57 3.29
N ALA A 32 -0.93 9.29 2.94
CA ALA A 32 -1.45 8.75 1.69
C ALA A 32 -2.99 8.75 1.71
N ASN A 33 -3.59 8.46 2.85
CA ASN A 33 -5.04 8.47 2.97
C ASN A 33 -5.61 9.86 2.71
N GLU A 34 -4.90 10.90 3.18
CA GLU A 34 -5.34 12.27 2.94
C GLU A 34 -5.26 12.67 1.48
N ARG A 35 -4.21 12.22 0.81
CA ARG A 35 -3.96 12.60 -0.58
C ARG A 35 -4.72 11.71 -1.57
N LEU A 36 -4.89 10.46 -1.24
CA LEU A 36 -5.53 9.48 -2.12
C LEU A 36 -6.54 8.65 -1.30
N PRO A 37 -7.67 9.26 -0.90
CA PRO A 37 -8.61 8.55 -0.03
C PRO A 37 -9.09 7.22 -0.59
N ALA A 38 -9.22 7.11 -1.90
CA ALA A 38 -9.70 5.87 -2.51
C ALA A 38 -8.70 4.72 -2.34
N SER A 39 -7.44 5.03 -2.03
CA SER A 39 -6.42 3.99 -1.83
C SER A 39 -6.38 3.48 -0.40
N GLU A 40 -7.18 4.06 0.49
CA GLU A 40 -7.07 3.77 1.91
C GLU A 40 -7.15 2.28 2.26
N PRO A 41 -8.12 1.52 1.74
CA PRO A 41 -8.17 0.11 2.11
C PRO A 41 -6.92 -0.66 1.68
N ALA A 42 -6.39 -0.37 0.48
CA ALA A 42 -5.19 -1.05 0.00
C ALA A 42 -3.97 -0.64 0.80
N VAL A 43 -3.82 0.64 1.09
CA VAL A 43 -2.69 1.14 1.86
C VAL A 43 -2.74 0.61 3.28
N ALA A 44 -3.92 0.56 3.90
CA ALA A 44 -4.06 0.03 5.25
C ALA A 44 -3.68 -1.45 5.29
N CYS A 45 -4.11 -2.22 4.31
CA CYS A 45 -3.79 -3.63 4.23
C CYS A 45 -2.28 -3.87 4.13
N VAL A 46 -1.63 -3.14 3.24
CA VAL A 46 -0.20 -3.27 3.02
C VAL A 46 0.58 -2.83 4.26
N THR A 47 0.16 -1.73 4.87
CA THR A 47 0.85 -1.19 6.04
C THR A 47 0.75 -2.16 7.23
N ALA A 48 -0.43 -2.71 7.47
CA ALA A 48 -0.62 -3.66 8.56
C ALA A 48 0.23 -4.91 8.35
N ALA A 49 0.28 -5.40 7.11
CA ALA A 49 1.09 -6.58 6.79
C ALA A 49 2.58 -6.29 6.98
N TYR A 50 3.01 -5.10 6.57
CA TYR A 50 4.40 -4.72 6.74
C TYR A 50 4.79 -4.67 8.22
N GLU A 51 3.95 -4.05 9.04
CA GLU A 51 4.23 -3.97 10.46
C GLU A 51 4.26 -5.34 11.10
N ARG A 52 3.36 -6.21 10.69
CA ARG A 52 3.33 -7.57 11.22
C ARG A 52 4.61 -8.33 10.90
N VAL A 53 5.07 -8.25 9.66
CA VAL A 53 6.30 -8.94 9.26
C VAL A 53 7.51 -8.34 9.97
N ARG A 54 7.54 -7.02 10.05
CA ARG A 54 8.71 -6.33 10.61
C ARG A 54 8.83 -6.52 12.12
N PHE A 55 7.71 -6.38 12.83
CA PHE A 55 7.75 -6.34 14.30
C PHE A 55 7.30 -7.62 14.95
N GLY A 56 6.45 -8.40 14.29
CA GLY A 56 5.89 -9.60 14.87
C GLY A 56 6.71 -10.84 14.64
N ALA A 57 7.68 -10.78 13.75
CA ALA A 57 8.52 -11.91 13.39
C ALA A 57 7.69 -13.10 12.88
N LEU A 58 6.49 -12.85 12.39
CA LEU A 58 5.59 -13.87 11.89
C LEU A 58 5.42 -13.72 10.40
N ALA A 59 5.57 -14.82 9.68
CA ALA A 59 5.31 -14.81 8.25
C ALA A 59 3.80 -14.63 8.01
N LEU A 60 3.47 -14.08 6.87
CA LEU A 60 2.08 -13.98 6.47
C LEU A 60 1.55 -15.37 6.11
N THR A 61 0.29 -15.63 6.48
CA THR A 61 -0.37 -16.83 6.01
C THR A 61 -0.63 -16.68 4.51
N ARG A 62 -0.99 -17.82 3.88
CA ARG A 62 -1.32 -17.76 2.45
C ARG A 62 -2.46 -16.79 2.18
N ALA A 63 -3.52 -16.86 3.00
CA ALA A 63 -4.66 -15.99 2.82
C ALA A 63 -4.27 -14.52 2.97
N GLU A 64 -3.42 -14.22 3.96
CA GLU A 64 -2.95 -12.87 4.16
C GLU A 64 -2.09 -12.39 2.99
N ALA A 65 -1.23 -13.27 2.50
CA ALA A 65 -0.38 -12.93 1.36
C ALA A 65 -1.21 -12.63 0.12
N GLU A 66 -2.30 -13.37 -0.06
CA GLU A 66 -3.18 -13.12 -1.20
C GLU A 66 -3.89 -11.79 -1.08
N LEU A 67 -4.32 -11.43 0.13
CA LEU A 67 -4.95 -10.12 0.35
C LEU A 67 -3.97 -8.99 0.09
N VAL A 68 -2.75 -9.16 0.57
CA VAL A 68 -1.71 -8.14 0.37
C VAL A 68 -1.38 -8.01 -1.11
N ASP A 69 -1.28 -9.14 -1.80
CA ASP A 69 -0.97 -9.12 -3.23
C ASP A 69 -2.07 -8.39 -4.01
N ALA A 70 -3.33 -8.63 -3.65
CA ALA A 70 -4.44 -7.93 -4.28
C ALA A 70 -4.39 -6.44 -3.98
N ALA A 71 -4.02 -6.06 -2.75
CA ALA A 71 -3.90 -4.66 -2.37
C ALA A 71 -2.80 -3.97 -3.17
N VAL A 72 -1.65 -4.63 -3.32
CA VAL A 72 -0.55 -4.10 -4.11
C VAL A 72 -0.96 -3.95 -5.57
N ALA A 73 -1.65 -4.95 -6.10
CA ALA A 73 -2.13 -4.89 -7.49
C ALA A 73 -3.07 -3.72 -7.69
N THR A 74 -3.93 -3.44 -6.71
CA THR A 74 -4.81 -2.28 -6.78
C THR A 74 -4.00 -0.98 -6.87
N LEU A 75 -2.97 -0.86 -6.05
CA LEU A 75 -2.11 0.33 -6.09
C LEU A 75 -1.37 0.44 -7.42
N GLU A 76 -0.88 -0.69 -7.93
CA GLU A 76 -0.14 -0.69 -9.19
C GLU A 76 -1.04 -0.45 -10.39
N GLY A 77 -2.27 -0.92 -10.29
CA GLY A 77 -3.19 -0.85 -11.41
C GLY A 77 -3.74 0.53 -11.69
N GLY A 78 -3.59 1.45 -10.75
CA GLY A 78 -4.05 2.81 -10.97
C GLY A 78 -5.54 2.99 -10.95
N ASP A 79 -6.26 2.06 -10.35
CA ASP A 79 -7.71 2.14 -10.33
C ASP A 79 -8.25 3.16 -9.36
N MET A 80 -7.43 3.54 -8.40
CA MET A 80 -7.87 4.45 -7.36
C MET A 80 -7.96 5.85 -7.91
N GLY A 81 -9.12 6.44 -7.81
CA GLY A 81 -9.28 7.83 -8.12
C GLY A 81 -9.14 8.17 -9.59
N SER A 82 -8.95 7.16 -10.45
CA SER A 82 -8.92 7.47 -11.83
C SER A 82 -10.19 7.04 -12.44
N ALA A 83 -10.82 7.42 -12.71
CA ALA A 83 -11.87 6.89 -13.16
C ALA A 83 -12.09 6.28 -14.37
N GLN A 84 -11.79 6.10 -14.38
CA GLN A 84 -11.91 5.63 -15.02
C GLN A 84 -12.28 5.22 -15.54
N PRO A 85 -12.89 5.29 -16.02
CA PRO A 85 -13.23 4.85 -16.51
C PRO A 85 -13.51 4.25 -17.19
N GLY A 86 -13.67 4.16 -17.22
CA GLY A 86 -13.72 3.62 -17.81
C GLY A 86 -13.94 3.44 -18.40
N ALA A 87 -13.93 3.81 -18.42
CA ALA A 87 -13.93 3.65 -18.95
C ALA A 87 -14.18 3.31 -19.54
N ARG A 88 -14.25 3.15 -19.66
CA ARG A 88 -14.31 2.82 -20.33
C ARG A 88 -14.55 2.60 -20.78
#